data_316528a51738d568dc949283cfced043
#
_entry.id   316528a51738d568dc949283cfced043
#
_cell.length_a   1.000
_cell.length_b   1.000
_cell.length_c   1.000
_cell.angle_alpha   90.00
_cell.angle_beta   90.00
_cell.angle_gamma   90.00
#
_symmetry.space_group_name_H-M   'P 1'
#
loop_
_entity.id
_entity.type
_entity.pdbx_description
1 polymer ?
#
loop_
_entity_poly.entity_id
_entity_poly.type
_entity_poly.pdbx_seq_one_letter_code
_entity_poly.pdbx_strand_id
1 'polypeptide(L)'
;GGMPNAVGMLLCESDLKDMSVHTEMYVEAFVDLSLCGKISGANKSIDHGRQTYSFASGSQKLYDYLDHNPEGVSAPVSYVNDIRTIASIDNFMSINNAVDIDLYGQVSSETSGIRHISGAGGQQDFVLGAYLSNGGKSFICLSSTFKKKDGTLASRIRPTLAEGSIVTDTRVNTMYVVTEYGCVNLKGLSS
;
A
#
# COMPACT_ATOMS: atom_id res chain seq x y z
N GLY A 1 2.79 -6.74 -7.58
CA GLY A 1 3.40 -7.78 -6.77
C GLY A 1 2.40 -8.78 -6.21
N GLY A 2 2.90 -9.90 -5.68
CA GLY A 2 2.05 -10.98 -5.17
C GLY A 2 1.14 -10.59 -4.00
N MET A 3 1.58 -9.67 -3.14
CA MET A 3 0.82 -9.24 -1.95
C MET A 3 -0.49 -8.50 -2.31
N PRO A 4 -0.49 -7.45 -3.15
CA PRO A 4 -1.73 -6.77 -3.52
C PRO A 4 -2.77 -7.70 -4.15
N ASN A 5 -2.34 -8.65 -4.97
CA ASN A 5 -3.24 -9.61 -5.60
C ASN A 5 -3.84 -10.58 -4.57
N ALA A 6 -3.05 -11.06 -3.60
CA ALA A 6 -3.56 -11.90 -2.53
C ALA A 6 -4.59 -11.18 -1.64
N VAL A 7 -4.33 -9.92 -1.31
CA VAL A 7 -5.30 -9.08 -0.58
C VAL A 7 -6.57 -8.89 -1.39
N GLY A 8 -6.47 -8.63 -2.70
CA GLY A 8 -7.63 -8.49 -3.60
C GLY A 8 -8.51 -9.74 -3.61
N MET A 9 -7.92 -10.92 -3.70
CA MET A 9 -8.67 -12.19 -3.65
C MET A 9 -9.44 -12.37 -2.33
N LEU A 10 -8.79 -12.14 -1.20
CA LEU A 10 -9.44 -12.22 0.12
C LEU A 10 -10.56 -11.21 0.29
N LEU A 11 -10.39 -10.00 -0.24
CA LEU A 11 -11.45 -8.98 -0.22
C LEU A 11 -12.64 -9.35 -1.09
N CYS A 12 -12.43 -10.03 -2.24
CA CYS A 12 -13.52 -10.55 -3.06
C CYS A 12 -14.40 -11.56 -2.30
N GLU A 13 -13.78 -12.40 -1.48
CA GLU A 13 -14.47 -13.42 -0.66
C GLU A 13 -15.12 -12.83 0.61
N SER A 14 -14.76 -11.61 1.00
CA SER A 14 -15.27 -10.96 2.22
C SER A 14 -16.69 -10.41 2.04
N ASP A 15 -17.34 -10.06 3.15
CA ASP A 15 -18.64 -9.37 3.16
C ASP A 15 -18.53 -7.84 2.94
N LEU A 16 -17.33 -7.33 2.74
CA LEU A 16 -17.11 -5.89 2.49
C LEU A 16 -17.72 -5.47 1.17
N LYS A 17 -18.32 -4.28 1.14
CA LYS A 17 -18.98 -3.68 -0.01
C LYS A 17 -18.65 -2.20 -0.11
N ASP A 18 -19.01 -1.62 -1.26
CA ASP A 18 -18.92 -0.19 -1.52
C ASP A 18 -17.51 0.40 -1.28
N MET A 19 -16.49 -0.40 -1.58
CA MET A 19 -15.11 0.07 -1.55
C MET A 19 -14.85 1.07 -2.66
N SER A 20 -13.79 1.85 -2.49
CA SER A 20 -13.35 2.87 -3.45
C SER A 20 -11.88 2.72 -3.75
N VAL A 21 -11.42 3.20 -4.91
CA VAL A 21 -10.02 3.16 -5.32
C VAL A 21 -9.49 4.57 -5.48
N HIS A 22 -8.34 4.82 -4.84
CA HIS A 22 -7.47 5.95 -5.07
C HIS A 22 -6.04 5.47 -4.85
N THR A 23 -5.25 5.33 -5.91
CA THR A 23 -3.96 4.65 -5.86
C THR A 23 -2.97 5.27 -6.85
N GLU A 24 -1.68 5.25 -6.55
CA GLU A 24 -0.66 5.63 -7.52
C GLU A 24 -0.65 4.64 -8.70
N MET A 25 -0.47 3.36 -8.42
CA MET A 25 -0.43 2.30 -9.42
C MET A 25 -1.71 1.46 -9.38
N TYR A 26 -2.44 1.43 -10.49
CA TYR A 26 -3.57 0.54 -10.66
C TYR A 26 -3.08 -0.87 -11.02
N VAL A 27 -3.52 -1.87 -10.26
CA VAL A 27 -3.09 -3.27 -10.39
C VAL A 27 -4.28 -4.21 -10.59
N GLU A 28 -4.03 -5.44 -11.01
CA GLU A 28 -5.09 -6.44 -11.32
C GLU A 28 -6.04 -6.71 -10.17
N ALA A 29 -5.58 -6.61 -8.91
CA ALA A 29 -6.44 -6.76 -7.75
C ALA A 29 -7.67 -5.84 -7.78
N PHE A 30 -7.52 -4.61 -8.30
CA PHE A 30 -8.67 -3.69 -8.44
C PHE A 30 -9.61 -4.09 -9.56
N VAL A 31 -9.11 -4.70 -10.65
CA VAL A 31 -9.96 -5.30 -11.69
C VAL A 31 -10.82 -6.41 -11.09
N ASP A 32 -10.19 -7.33 -10.36
CA ASP A 32 -10.89 -8.46 -9.73
C ASP A 32 -11.95 -7.96 -8.73
N LEU A 33 -11.61 -6.99 -7.88
CA LEU A 33 -12.54 -6.37 -6.93
C LEU A 33 -13.72 -5.67 -7.63
N SER A 34 -13.48 -5.04 -8.77
CA SER A 34 -14.55 -4.42 -9.55
C SER A 34 -15.47 -5.47 -10.17
N LEU A 35 -14.89 -6.52 -10.76
CA LEU A 35 -15.65 -7.61 -11.40
C LEU A 35 -16.48 -8.43 -10.41
N CYS A 36 -16.01 -8.58 -9.16
CA CYS A 36 -16.80 -9.23 -8.10
C CYS A 36 -17.75 -8.24 -7.35
N GLY A 37 -17.90 -7.02 -7.85
CA GLY A 37 -18.89 -6.04 -7.37
C GLY A 37 -18.56 -5.44 -5.99
N LYS A 38 -17.28 -5.40 -5.61
CA LYS A 38 -16.84 -4.84 -4.31
C LYS A 38 -16.55 -3.35 -4.38
N ILE A 39 -16.30 -2.80 -5.57
CA ILE A 39 -15.98 -1.40 -5.79
C ILE A 39 -17.20 -0.69 -6.39
N SER A 40 -17.70 0.34 -5.70
CA SER A 40 -18.75 1.23 -6.22
C SER A 40 -18.29 2.69 -6.27
N GLY A 41 -17.29 3.06 -5.47
CA GLY A 41 -16.87 4.45 -5.30
C GLY A 41 -17.93 5.35 -4.65
N ALA A 42 -19.05 4.80 -4.18
CA ALA A 42 -20.21 5.55 -3.69
C ALA A 42 -19.88 6.36 -2.41
N ASN A 43 -18.99 5.87 -1.59
CA ASN A 43 -18.61 6.50 -0.31
C ASN A 43 -17.37 7.41 -0.42
N LYS A 44 -16.81 7.58 -1.62
CA LYS A 44 -15.63 8.42 -1.82
C LYS A 44 -16.02 9.90 -1.77
N SER A 45 -15.35 10.68 -0.92
CA SER A 45 -15.66 12.11 -0.71
C SER A 45 -15.26 12.99 -1.91
N ILE A 46 -14.25 12.56 -2.68
CA ILE A 46 -13.78 13.20 -3.91
C ILE A 46 -13.83 12.17 -5.04
N ASP A 47 -13.86 12.58 -6.29
CA ASP A 47 -13.94 11.69 -7.46
C ASP A 47 -15.02 10.60 -7.28
N HIS A 48 -16.20 10.99 -6.83
CA HIS A 48 -17.30 10.09 -6.51
C HIS A 48 -17.63 9.14 -7.68
N GLY A 49 -17.73 7.85 -7.38
CA GLY A 49 -17.95 6.80 -8.38
C GLY A 49 -16.76 6.53 -9.32
N ARG A 50 -15.60 7.10 -9.03
CA ARG A 50 -14.41 6.94 -9.87
C ARG A 50 -13.31 6.16 -9.17
N GLN A 51 -12.58 5.37 -9.95
CA GLN A 51 -11.36 4.69 -9.55
C GLN A 51 -10.17 5.53 -10.04
N THR A 52 -9.61 6.35 -9.15
CA THR A 52 -8.58 7.33 -9.49
C THR A 52 -7.19 6.72 -9.33
N TYR A 53 -6.34 6.86 -10.34
CA TYR A 53 -4.98 6.34 -10.32
C TYR A 53 -4.03 7.22 -11.16
N SER A 54 -2.72 7.10 -10.95
CA SER A 54 -1.74 7.83 -11.73
C SER A 54 -1.28 7.06 -12.96
N PHE A 55 -0.97 5.78 -12.79
CA PHE A 55 -0.61 4.88 -13.89
C PHE A 55 -1.09 3.46 -13.59
N ALA A 56 -1.07 2.60 -14.60
CA ALA A 56 -1.49 1.21 -14.48
C ALA A 56 -0.37 0.27 -14.90
N SER A 57 -0.25 -0.88 -14.22
CA SER A 57 0.73 -1.91 -14.56
C SER A 57 0.17 -3.30 -14.25
N GLY A 58 0.09 -4.16 -15.25
CA GLY A 58 -0.42 -5.51 -15.12
C GLY A 58 -0.45 -6.27 -16.45
N SER A 59 -1.30 -7.27 -16.54
CA SER A 59 -1.51 -8.04 -17.76
C SER A 59 -2.45 -7.35 -18.76
N GLN A 60 -2.63 -7.94 -19.93
CA GLN A 60 -3.57 -7.45 -20.93
C GLN A 60 -4.99 -7.31 -20.37
N LYS A 61 -5.42 -8.22 -19.48
CA LYS A 61 -6.73 -8.17 -18.80
C LYS A 61 -6.97 -6.82 -18.10
N LEU A 62 -5.94 -6.28 -17.44
CA LEU A 62 -6.04 -4.98 -16.76
C LEU A 62 -6.23 -3.85 -17.77
N TYR A 63 -5.46 -3.83 -18.84
CA TYR A 63 -5.58 -2.79 -19.88
C TYR A 63 -6.91 -2.88 -20.61
N ASP A 64 -7.38 -4.08 -20.94
CA ASP A 64 -8.70 -4.30 -21.55
C ASP A 64 -9.85 -3.81 -20.62
N TYR A 65 -9.71 -4.01 -19.31
CA TYR A 65 -10.68 -3.51 -18.32
C TYR A 65 -10.70 -1.98 -18.25
N LEU A 66 -9.54 -1.34 -18.33
CA LEU A 66 -9.43 0.13 -18.25
C LEU A 66 -9.78 0.82 -19.57
N ASP A 67 -9.69 0.11 -20.69
CA ASP A 67 -9.99 0.68 -22.00
C ASP A 67 -11.47 1.09 -22.08
N HIS A 68 -11.70 2.35 -22.40
CA HIS A 68 -13.04 2.97 -22.46
C HIS A 68 -13.90 2.79 -21.21
N ASN A 69 -13.31 2.45 -20.04
CA ASN A 69 -14.03 2.33 -18.78
C ASN A 69 -14.24 3.71 -18.15
N PRO A 70 -15.51 4.20 -18.06
CA PRO A 70 -15.79 5.54 -17.52
C PRO A 70 -15.53 5.66 -16.02
N GLU A 71 -15.41 4.54 -15.29
CA GLU A 71 -15.10 4.55 -13.85
C GLU A 71 -13.60 4.76 -13.60
N GLY A 72 -12.73 4.34 -14.52
CA GLY A 72 -11.29 4.50 -14.44
C GLY A 72 -10.85 5.91 -14.82
N VAL A 73 -10.17 6.61 -13.92
CA VAL A 73 -9.65 7.96 -14.17
C VAL A 73 -8.15 8.01 -13.90
N SER A 74 -7.38 8.16 -14.98
CA SER A 74 -5.95 8.49 -14.86
C SER A 74 -5.78 9.98 -14.58
N ALA A 75 -5.07 10.31 -13.52
CA ALA A 75 -4.83 11.69 -13.09
C ALA A 75 -3.34 11.92 -12.82
N PRO A 76 -2.86 13.17 -12.85
CA PRO A 76 -1.47 13.49 -12.56
C PRO A 76 -1.03 13.00 -11.17
N VAL A 77 0.21 12.51 -11.05
CA VAL A 77 0.78 12.06 -9.78
C VAL A 77 0.74 13.16 -8.71
N SER A 78 0.89 14.42 -9.11
CA SER A 78 0.76 15.59 -8.22
C SER A 78 -0.62 15.77 -7.59
N TYR A 79 -1.65 15.12 -8.14
CA TYR A 79 -3.01 15.05 -7.56
C TYR A 79 -3.19 13.75 -6.79
N VAL A 80 -2.84 12.63 -7.40
CA VAL A 80 -3.08 11.30 -6.82
C VAL A 80 -2.27 11.09 -5.55
N ASN A 81 -1.01 11.54 -5.52
CA ASN A 81 -0.11 11.38 -4.38
C ASN A 81 -0.12 12.62 -3.44
N ASP A 82 -0.95 13.65 -3.71
CA ASP A 82 -1.04 14.79 -2.78
C ASP A 82 -1.61 14.31 -1.45
N ILE A 83 -0.83 14.47 -0.40
CA ILE A 83 -1.18 14.06 0.97
C ILE A 83 -2.51 14.66 1.42
N ARG A 84 -2.83 15.90 1.02
CA ARG A 84 -4.11 16.58 1.34
C ARG A 84 -5.25 15.93 0.60
N THR A 85 -5.06 15.55 -0.66
CA THR A 85 -6.04 14.81 -1.46
C THR A 85 -6.35 13.46 -0.80
N ILE A 86 -5.32 12.68 -0.46
CA ILE A 86 -5.48 11.38 0.21
C ILE A 86 -6.16 11.55 1.57
N ALA A 87 -5.71 12.50 2.38
CA ALA A 87 -6.27 12.77 3.71
C ALA A 87 -7.74 13.22 3.70
N SER A 88 -8.22 13.79 2.59
CA SER A 88 -9.63 14.20 2.42
C SER A 88 -10.59 13.02 2.18
N ILE A 89 -10.07 11.83 1.93
CA ILE A 89 -10.86 10.61 1.74
C ILE A 89 -10.99 9.90 3.09
N ASP A 90 -12.16 9.90 3.69
CA ASP A 90 -12.42 9.23 4.96
C ASP A 90 -12.18 7.72 4.88
N ASN A 91 -11.68 7.14 5.98
CA ASN A 91 -11.37 5.71 6.10
C ASN A 91 -10.36 5.21 5.05
N PHE A 92 -9.42 6.04 4.66
CA PHE A 92 -8.41 5.66 3.66
C PHE A 92 -7.53 4.50 4.17
N MET A 93 -7.43 3.44 3.38
CA MET A 93 -6.60 2.28 3.68
C MET A 93 -5.40 2.24 2.74
N SER A 94 -4.21 2.59 3.23
CA SER A 94 -2.95 2.47 2.49
C SER A 94 -2.33 1.10 2.76
N ILE A 95 -1.99 0.36 1.70
CA ILE A 95 -1.37 -0.97 1.79
C ILE A 95 -0.08 -0.95 0.97
N ASN A 96 1.06 -1.08 1.64
CA ASN A 96 2.37 -1.01 1.02
C ASN A 96 3.27 -2.16 1.46
N ASN A 97 4.16 -2.60 0.56
CA ASN A 97 5.19 -3.58 0.89
C ASN A 97 6.44 -2.89 1.44
N ALA A 98 7.12 -3.56 2.37
CA ALA A 98 8.43 -3.15 2.84
C ALA A 98 9.50 -4.23 2.61
N VAL A 99 10.74 -3.79 2.58
CA VAL A 99 11.92 -4.66 2.54
C VAL A 99 12.31 -5.08 3.96
N ASP A 100 12.51 -4.10 4.83
CA ASP A 100 12.89 -4.30 6.23
C ASP A 100 12.15 -3.30 7.12
N ILE A 101 11.93 -3.66 8.39
CA ILE A 101 11.46 -2.77 9.45
C ILE A 101 12.32 -2.98 10.69
N ASP A 102 12.56 -1.93 11.48
CA ASP A 102 13.25 -2.07 12.75
C ASP A 102 12.33 -1.99 13.97
N LEU A 103 12.88 -2.31 15.14
CA LEU A 103 12.13 -2.30 16.42
C LEU A 103 11.73 -0.90 16.87
N TYR A 104 12.26 0.15 16.23
CA TYR A 104 11.81 1.54 16.44
C TYR A 104 10.62 1.91 15.56
N GLY A 105 10.24 1.08 14.59
CA GLY A 105 9.16 1.33 13.64
C GLY A 105 9.58 2.09 12.39
N GLN A 106 10.88 2.20 12.11
CA GLN A 106 11.40 2.74 10.85
C GLN A 106 11.28 1.70 9.74
N VAL A 107 10.78 2.09 8.59
CA VAL A 107 10.53 1.20 7.44
C VAL A 107 11.48 1.54 6.31
N SER A 108 12.13 0.53 5.74
CA SER A 108 12.87 0.64 4.48
C SER A 108 12.16 -0.17 3.40
N SER A 109 11.79 0.49 2.30
CA SER A 109 11.13 -0.14 1.15
C SER A 109 11.94 -0.07 -0.14
N GLU A 110 12.97 0.76 -0.17
CA GLU A 110 13.79 1.07 -1.37
C GLU A 110 15.18 0.44 -1.33
N THR A 111 15.65 0.04 -0.15
CA THR A 111 17.02 -0.48 0.00
C THR A 111 17.08 -1.72 0.89
N SER A 112 18.16 -2.49 0.73
CA SER A 112 18.61 -3.49 1.69
C SER A 112 20.06 -3.16 2.02
N GLY A 113 20.30 -2.49 3.15
CA GLY A 113 21.56 -1.83 3.44
C GLY A 113 21.88 -0.78 2.37
N ILE A 114 23.09 -0.76 1.87
CA ILE A 114 23.57 0.15 0.81
C ILE A 114 23.03 -0.22 -0.59
N ARG A 115 22.39 -1.37 -0.75
CA ARG A 115 21.88 -1.82 -2.05
C ARG A 115 20.52 -1.23 -2.34
N HIS A 116 20.42 -0.37 -3.35
CA HIS A 116 19.15 0.08 -3.90
C HIS A 116 18.38 -1.05 -4.59
N ILE A 117 17.08 -1.14 -4.33
CA ILE A 117 16.12 -2.08 -4.92
C ILE A 117 15.15 -1.33 -5.83
N SER A 118 14.69 -0.16 -5.38
CA SER A 118 13.74 0.70 -6.12
C SER A 118 13.97 2.17 -5.77
N GLY A 119 13.24 3.07 -6.43
CA GLY A 119 13.05 4.44 -5.96
C GLY A 119 12.02 4.53 -4.83
N ALA A 120 11.84 5.72 -4.29
CA ALA A 120 10.91 6.00 -3.18
C ALA A 120 9.44 5.74 -3.57
N GLY A 121 9.02 6.11 -4.79
CA GLY A 121 7.62 6.08 -5.20
C GLY A 121 6.73 6.92 -4.28
N GLY A 122 5.43 6.59 -4.26
CA GLY A 122 4.43 7.29 -3.45
C GLY A 122 4.17 6.70 -2.06
N GLN A 123 4.93 5.69 -1.62
CA GLN A 123 4.61 5.00 -0.37
C GLN A 123 4.45 5.95 0.81
N GLN A 124 5.40 6.87 1.02
CA GLN A 124 5.35 7.83 2.11
C GLN A 124 4.14 8.76 2.01
N ASP A 125 3.78 9.21 0.81
CA ASP A 125 2.62 10.08 0.58
C ASP A 125 1.33 9.38 1.02
N PHE A 126 1.16 8.12 0.62
CA PHE A 126 -0.02 7.32 0.97
C PHE A 126 -0.06 6.93 2.44
N VAL A 127 1.07 6.60 3.05
CA VAL A 127 1.18 6.32 4.49
C VAL A 127 0.79 7.56 5.30
N LEU A 128 1.34 8.72 4.97
CA LEU A 128 1.04 9.97 5.66
C LEU A 128 -0.39 10.45 5.38
N GLY A 129 -0.86 10.34 4.14
CA GLY A 129 -2.24 10.67 3.79
C GLY A 129 -3.24 9.82 4.55
N ALA A 130 -3.01 8.50 4.66
CA ALA A 130 -3.82 7.60 5.47
C ALA A 130 -3.75 7.90 6.97
N TYR A 131 -2.58 8.31 7.47
CA TYR A 131 -2.41 8.73 8.86
C TYR A 131 -3.27 9.95 9.22
N LEU A 132 -3.41 10.89 8.28
CA LEU A 132 -4.18 12.13 8.43
C LEU A 132 -5.65 11.99 8.08
N SER A 133 -6.03 10.98 7.30
CA SER A 133 -7.43 10.68 6.95
C SER A 133 -8.25 10.37 8.19
N ASN A 134 -9.47 10.88 8.26
CA ASN A 134 -10.40 10.55 9.33
C ASN A 134 -10.76 9.05 9.27
N GLY A 135 -10.41 8.29 10.31
CA GLY A 135 -10.55 6.84 10.34
C GLY A 135 -9.55 6.07 9.47
N GLY A 136 -8.60 6.77 8.84
CA GLY A 136 -7.61 6.16 7.94
C GLY A 136 -6.63 5.23 8.65
N LYS A 137 -6.06 4.29 7.91
CA LYS A 137 -5.08 3.32 8.40
C LYS A 137 -4.03 3.04 7.32
N SER A 138 -2.77 2.95 7.72
CA SER A 138 -1.70 2.47 6.84
C SER A 138 -1.21 1.10 7.29
N PHE A 139 -1.05 0.20 6.34
CA PHE A 139 -0.56 -1.16 6.53
C PHE A 139 0.76 -1.34 5.79
N ILE A 140 1.81 -1.65 6.54
CA ILE A 140 3.12 -2.02 6.02
C ILE A 140 3.22 -3.53 6.08
N CYS A 141 3.28 -4.16 4.91
CA CYS A 141 3.24 -5.60 4.76
C CYS A 141 4.62 -6.13 4.37
N LEU A 142 5.10 -7.15 5.06
CA LEU A 142 6.35 -7.83 4.72
C LEU A 142 6.34 -9.27 5.21
N SER A 143 7.07 -10.17 4.53
CA SER A 143 7.40 -11.45 5.13
C SER A 143 8.37 -11.23 6.27
N SER A 144 8.18 -11.86 7.42
CA SER A 144 9.06 -11.67 8.60
C SER A 144 10.50 -12.12 8.34
N THR A 145 10.70 -13.04 7.39
CA THR A 145 12.01 -13.60 7.04
C THR A 145 12.21 -13.70 5.53
N PHE A 146 13.46 -13.88 5.14
CA PHE A 146 13.83 -14.23 3.77
C PHE A 146 15.01 -15.23 3.78
N LYS A 147 15.12 -16.01 2.70
CA LYS A 147 16.21 -16.96 2.51
C LYS A 147 17.37 -16.27 1.80
N LYS A 148 18.55 -16.28 2.42
CA LYS A 148 19.80 -15.79 1.81
C LYS A 148 20.29 -16.73 0.70
N LYS A 149 21.26 -16.27 -0.08
CA LYS A 149 21.87 -17.08 -1.16
C LYS A 149 22.54 -18.37 -0.66
N ASP A 150 23.06 -18.36 0.57
CA ASP A 150 23.66 -19.51 1.24
C ASP A 150 22.64 -20.48 1.85
N GLY A 151 21.35 -20.19 1.69
CA GLY A 151 20.25 -21.00 2.22
C GLY A 151 19.84 -20.67 3.65
N THR A 152 20.56 -19.83 4.38
CA THR A 152 20.19 -19.43 5.74
C THR A 152 19.00 -18.48 5.76
N LEU A 153 18.19 -18.52 6.82
CA LEU A 153 17.11 -17.57 7.05
C LEU A 153 17.64 -16.32 7.73
N ALA A 154 17.14 -15.18 7.32
CA ALA A 154 17.39 -13.90 7.96
C ALA A 154 16.07 -13.16 8.23
N SER A 155 16.01 -12.43 9.34
CA SER A 155 14.84 -11.60 9.68
C SER A 155 14.82 -10.32 8.85
N ARG A 156 13.61 -9.90 8.48
CA ARG A 156 13.31 -8.57 7.94
C ARG A 156 12.88 -7.60 9.04
N ILE A 157 12.54 -8.13 10.23
CA ILE A 157 12.32 -7.34 11.43
C ILE A 157 13.66 -7.29 12.17
N ARG A 158 14.26 -6.10 12.26
CA ARG A 158 15.63 -5.90 12.72
C ARG A 158 15.68 -5.10 14.03
N PRO A 159 16.71 -5.26 14.88
CA PRO A 159 16.91 -4.35 16.00
C PRO A 159 17.03 -2.89 15.55
N THR A 160 17.83 -2.65 14.49
CA THR A 160 17.96 -1.39 13.76
C THR A 160 18.01 -1.71 12.27
N LEU A 161 17.59 -0.80 11.42
CA LEU A 161 17.80 -0.96 9.98
C LEU A 161 19.29 -1.19 9.68
N ALA A 162 19.58 -1.96 8.65
CA ALA A 162 20.96 -2.20 8.24
C ALA A 162 21.65 -0.89 7.89
N GLU A 163 22.95 -0.80 8.17
CA GLU A 163 23.74 0.38 7.84
C GLU A 163 23.60 0.74 6.36
N GLY A 164 23.38 2.02 6.09
CA GLY A 164 23.17 2.55 4.74
C GLY A 164 21.74 2.35 4.19
N SER A 165 20.82 1.74 4.95
CA SER A 165 19.42 1.68 4.53
C SER A 165 18.78 3.07 4.52
N ILE A 166 17.95 3.31 3.51
CA ILE A 166 17.12 4.51 3.43
C ILE A 166 15.83 4.25 4.21
N VAL A 167 15.44 5.21 5.04
CA VAL A 167 14.15 5.20 5.74
C VAL A 167 13.09 5.75 4.79
N THR A 168 12.21 4.89 4.32
CA THR A 168 11.07 5.27 3.46
C THR A 168 9.94 5.86 4.29
N ASP A 169 9.52 5.17 5.37
CA ASP A 169 8.55 5.70 6.33
C ASP A 169 9.18 5.87 7.70
N THR A 170 8.92 7.02 8.30
CA THR A 170 9.41 7.33 9.64
C THR A 170 8.58 6.63 10.70
N ARG A 171 9.18 6.35 11.87
CA ARG A 171 8.52 5.70 13.01
C ARG A 171 7.23 6.39 13.47
N VAL A 172 7.13 7.70 13.29
CA VAL A 172 5.97 8.47 13.75
C VAL A 172 4.75 8.29 12.86
N ASN A 173 4.93 7.87 11.61
CA ASN A 173 3.86 7.69 10.63
C ASN A 173 3.46 6.22 10.43
N THR A 174 4.32 5.28 10.84
CA THR A 174 4.04 3.84 10.74
C THR A 174 2.91 3.46 11.69
N MET A 175 1.82 2.90 11.15
CA MET A 175 0.66 2.49 11.93
C MET A 175 0.63 0.97 12.12
N TYR A 176 0.17 0.24 11.13
CA TYR A 176 0.03 -1.21 11.20
C TYR A 176 1.18 -1.90 10.47
N VAL A 177 1.78 -2.88 11.12
CA VAL A 177 2.76 -3.80 10.52
C VAL A 177 2.15 -5.17 10.43
N VAL A 178 2.19 -5.76 9.23
CA VAL A 178 1.57 -7.04 8.90
C VAL A 178 2.61 -8.02 8.41
N THR A 179 2.62 -9.19 8.99
CA THR A 179 3.44 -10.33 8.54
C THR A 179 2.58 -11.58 8.42
N GLU A 180 3.16 -12.69 7.99
CA GLU A 180 2.51 -14.01 7.97
C GLU A 180 2.07 -14.51 9.37
N TYR A 181 2.56 -13.89 10.44
CA TYR A 181 2.22 -14.25 11.82
C TYR A 181 1.11 -13.37 12.42
N GLY A 182 0.76 -12.28 11.77
CA GLY A 182 -0.31 -11.40 12.25
C GLY A 182 -0.04 -9.93 11.99
N CYS A 183 -0.82 -9.09 12.68
CA CYS A 183 -0.82 -7.64 12.54
C CYS A 183 -0.65 -6.97 13.91
N VAL A 184 0.19 -5.95 13.97
CA VAL A 184 0.37 -5.11 15.16
C VAL A 184 0.16 -3.64 14.80
N ASN A 185 -0.52 -2.90 15.66
CA ASN A 185 -0.64 -1.45 15.56
C ASN A 185 0.45 -0.79 16.42
N LEU A 186 1.36 -0.06 15.78
CA LEU A 186 2.45 0.65 16.45
C LEU A 186 2.05 2.07 16.89
N LYS A 187 0.95 2.62 16.35
CA LYS A 187 0.51 3.98 16.64
C LYS A 187 0.14 4.11 18.12
N GLY A 188 0.82 5.02 18.82
CA GLY A 188 0.58 5.28 20.24
C GLY A 188 1.28 4.31 21.20
N LEU A 189 2.10 3.39 20.69
CA LEU A 189 2.94 2.53 21.53
C LEU A 189 4.30 3.20 21.80
N SER A 190 4.83 2.96 23.01
CA SER A 190 6.24 3.26 23.31
C SER A 190 7.13 2.18 22.71
N SER A 191 8.30 2.59 22.25
CA SER A 191 9.39 1.68 21.86
C SER A 191 10.02 1.04 23.10
#